data_cf2d781a07040ae84539a106555483bd
#
_entry.id   cf2d781a07040ae84539a106555483bd
#
_cell.length_a   1.000
_cell.length_b   1.000
_cell.length_c   1.000
_cell.angle_alpha   90.00
_cell.angle_beta   90.00
_cell.angle_gamma   90.00
#
_symmetry.space_group_name_H-M   'P 1'
#
loop_
_entity.id
_entity.type
_entity.pdbx_description
1 polymer ?
#
loop_
_entity_poly.entity_id
_entity_poly.type
_entity_poly.pdbx_seq_one_letter_code
_entity_poly.pdbx_strand_id
1 'polypeptide(L)'
;MSLLSVADGAVSAADVRSPVDLPQDAANFYQSDQVTVGRVSFRNSYNLTLVGNLVMPKRLAHSVPAPAIIVGHPMGAVKEQSAMLYAQKLAERGFVTLAIDLPFWGESEGLPRNQVAPEIYADAFSAAVDYLGTRGDVDRDRIGVLGICGSGGFAISAAKIDLRLRAIATVSMYDMGAATRHGLGHSVSGEQRQSRLARAAEQRYGEFASATMQFLNYLPAQLDPQTDEVTREFWAFYRTPRGMHVPKGRTLELTQNRALTSEVRFMNFYPFNDIQTIAPRPLLFITGDRAHSREFSEDAYRRAAEPKELAWVPGAGHVDLYDRAGLIPWNTLSSFFTRHLAPVG
;
A
#
# COMPACT_ATOMS: atom_id res chain seq x y z
N MET A 1 -2.31 49.38 11.36
CA MET A 1 -2.46 48.55 12.56
C MET A 1 -3.89 48.10 12.65
N SER A 2 -4.15 46.89 12.25
CA SER A 2 -5.35 46.14 12.67
C SER A 2 -5.02 44.68 12.54
N LEU A 3 -4.92 43.99 13.67
CA LEU A 3 -4.66 42.55 13.80
C LEU A 3 -5.95 41.81 13.50
N LEU A 4 -5.98 41.07 12.42
CA LEU A 4 -7.01 40.05 12.19
C LEU A 4 -6.61 38.78 12.93
N SER A 5 -7.36 38.48 13.97
CA SER A 5 -7.35 37.25 14.74
C SER A 5 -7.82 36.10 13.83
N VAL A 6 -6.95 35.13 13.60
CA VAL A 6 -7.33 33.85 13.01
C VAL A 6 -7.92 33.00 14.12
N ALA A 7 -9.22 32.72 14.05
CA ALA A 7 -9.90 31.82 14.96
C ALA A 7 -9.44 30.37 14.67
N ASP A 8 -8.85 29.72 15.67
CA ASP A 8 -8.61 28.27 15.72
C ASP A 8 -9.97 27.56 15.75
N GLY A 9 -10.43 27.12 14.60
CA GLY A 9 -11.53 26.20 14.45
C GLY A 9 -11.03 24.77 14.45
N ALA A 10 -10.78 24.18 15.61
CA ALA A 10 -10.60 22.74 15.74
C ALA A 10 -11.93 22.06 15.34
N VAL A 11 -12.00 21.49 14.14
CA VAL A 11 -13.13 20.66 13.71
C VAL A 11 -13.08 19.38 14.57
N SER A 12 -14.05 19.26 15.47
CA SER A 12 -14.27 18.09 16.31
C SER A 12 -14.55 16.88 15.40
N ALA A 13 -14.01 15.73 15.75
CA ALA A 13 -14.30 14.44 15.12
C ALA A 13 -15.78 13.99 15.18
N ALA A 14 -16.65 14.84 15.73
CA ALA A 14 -18.08 14.60 15.93
C ALA A 14 -18.96 15.01 14.73
N ASP A 15 -18.47 15.76 13.73
CA ASP A 15 -19.29 16.34 12.65
C ASP A 15 -19.31 15.53 11.34
N VAL A 16 -18.72 14.32 11.31
CA VAL A 16 -18.82 13.43 10.14
C VAL A 16 -19.97 12.44 10.36
N ARG A 17 -21.20 12.91 10.29
CA ARG A 17 -22.40 12.07 10.36
C ARG A 17 -23.23 12.16 9.09
N SER A 18 -22.86 11.35 8.08
CA SER A 18 -23.85 10.63 7.29
C SER A 18 -23.72 9.16 7.67
N PRO A 19 -24.79 8.44 7.95
CA PRO A 19 -24.74 7.01 8.20
C PRO A 19 -24.36 6.31 6.87
N VAL A 20 -23.07 6.15 6.64
CA VAL A 20 -22.60 5.21 5.63
C VAL A 20 -22.78 3.85 6.25
N ASP A 21 -23.70 3.03 5.70
CA ASP A 21 -23.84 1.65 6.11
C ASP A 21 -22.51 0.94 5.85
N LEU A 22 -21.77 0.69 6.93
CA LEU A 22 -20.52 -0.06 6.83
C LEU A 22 -20.83 -1.51 6.46
N PRO A 23 -20.06 -2.14 5.56
CA PRO A 23 -20.19 -3.56 5.32
C PRO A 23 -20.05 -4.34 6.62
N GLN A 24 -20.94 -5.32 6.87
CA GLN A 24 -20.95 -6.10 8.11
C GLN A 24 -19.64 -6.86 8.37
N ASP A 25 -18.92 -7.21 7.31
CA ASP A 25 -17.63 -7.91 7.32
C ASP A 25 -16.42 -6.97 7.22
N ALA A 26 -16.62 -5.65 7.34
CA ALA A 26 -15.53 -4.67 7.40
C ALA A 26 -14.70 -4.89 8.67
N ALA A 27 -13.40 -5.13 8.50
CA ALA A 27 -12.52 -5.55 9.58
C ALA A 27 -11.15 -4.84 9.54
N ASN A 28 -11.08 -3.62 9.00
CA ASN A 28 -9.80 -2.91 8.86
C ASN A 28 -9.00 -2.83 10.17
N PHE A 29 -9.67 -2.60 11.28
CA PHE A 29 -9.06 -2.48 12.61
C PHE A 29 -9.20 -3.77 13.45
N TYR A 30 -9.22 -4.92 12.78
CA TYR A 30 -9.23 -6.22 13.41
C TYR A 30 -8.09 -6.36 14.43
N GLN A 31 -8.40 -6.99 15.57
CA GLN A 31 -7.44 -7.31 16.63
C GLN A 31 -7.49 -8.80 16.90
N SER A 32 -6.37 -9.49 16.73
CA SER A 32 -6.24 -10.91 17.00
C SER A 32 -5.72 -11.17 18.40
N ASP A 33 -6.33 -12.08 19.12
CA ASP A 33 -5.84 -12.61 20.38
C ASP A 33 -4.77 -13.71 20.21
N GLN A 34 -4.54 -14.19 18.98
CA GLN A 34 -3.58 -15.26 18.67
C GLN A 34 -2.17 -14.75 18.32
N VAL A 35 -1.99 -13.44 18.24
CA VAL A 35 -0.72 -12.83 17.85
C VAL A 35 -0.24 -11.80 18.85
N THR A 36 1.04 -11.46 18.78
CA THR A 36 1.61 -10.28 19.43
C THR A 36 2.01 -9.27 18.37
N VAL A 37 1.86 -7.99 18.68
CA VAL A 37 2.22 -6.89 17.79
C VAL A 37 3.28 -6.03 18.47
N GLY A 38 4.39 -5.81 17.79
CA GLY A 38 5.47 -4.94 18.26
C GLY A 38 5.82 -3.89 17.21
N ARG A 39 5.91 -2.62 17.62
CA ARG A 39 6.44 -1.56 16.76
C ARG A 39 7.95 -1.75 16.61
N VAL A 40 8.44 -1.71 15.38
CA VAL A 40 9.87 -1.85 15.04
C VAL A 40 10.32 -0.72 14.13
N SER A 41 11.63 -0.47 14.10
CA SER A 41 12.24 0.48 13.17
C SER A 41 13.55 -0.09 12.62
N PHE A 42 13.84 0.23 11.37
CA PHE A 42 15.04 -0.18 10.65
C PHE A 42 15.38 0.87 9.59
N ARG A 43 16.57 0.81 9.01
CA ARG A 43 16.99 1.78 8.00
C ARG A 43 16.98 1.18 6.61
N ASN A 44 16.65 2.01 5.63
CA ASN A 44 16.79 1.66 4.23
C ASN A 44 18.14 2.14 3.66
N SER A 45 18.42 1.84 2.38
CA SER A 45 19.67 2.21 1.70
C SER A 45 19.84 3.74 1.55
N TYR A 46 18.76 4.50 1.63
CA TYR A 46 18.76 5.97 1.64
C TYR A 46 18.94 6.57 3.04
N ASN A 47 19.28 5.74 4.03
CA ASN A 47 19.43 6.12 5.44
C ASN A 47 18.17 6.72 6.08
N LEU A 48 16.99 6.44 5.53
CA LEU A 48 15.72 6.80 6.13
C LEU A 48 15.32 5.74 7.15
N THR A 49 14.87 6.17 8.33
CA THR A 49 14.27 5.25 9.31
C THR A 49 12.88 4.87 8.86
N LEU A 50 12.67 3.59 8.63
CA LEU A 50 11.37 2.99 8.35
C LEU A 50 10.76 2.45 9.63
N VAL A 51 9.44 2.51 9.71
CA VAL A 51 8.68 1.99 10.85
C VAL A 51 7.72 0.93 10.36
N GLY A 52 7.64 -0.15 11.12
CA GLY A 52 6.73 -1.24 10.85
C GLY A 52 6.10 -1.80 12.12
N ASN A 53 5.03 -2.57 11.95
CA ASN A 53 4.44 -3.41 12.98
C ASN A 53 4.79 -4.87 12.69
N LEU A 54 5.66 -5.43 13.54
CA LEU A 54 6.00 -6.85 13.52
C LEU A 54 4.91 -7.63 14.25
N VAL A 55 4.34 -8.60 13.56
CA VAL A 55 3.26 -9.45 14.10
C VAL A 55 3.77 -10.87 14.19
N MET A 56 3.73 -11.43 15.39
CA MET A 56 4.26 -12.75 15.72
C MET A 56 3.14 -13.68 16.20
N PRO A 57 3.02 -14.90 15.65
CA PRO A 57 2.13 -15.90 16.24
C PRO A 57 2.51 -16.20 17.69
N LYS A 58 1.54 -16.19 18.64
CA LYS A 58 1.81 -16.57 20.03
C LYS A 58 2.25 -18.03 20.19
N ARG A 59 1.89 -18.89 19.23
CA ARG A 59 2.23 -20.32 19.23
C ARG A 59 3.42 -20.65 18.35
N LEU A 60 4.24 -19.66 18.02
CA LEU A 60 5.45 -19.91 17.25
C LEU A 60 6.41 -20.81 18.06
N ALA A 61 6.86 -21.91 17.42
CA ALA A 61 7.89 -22.75 18.01
C ALA A 61 9.23 -22.00 18.00
N HIS A 62 9.74 -21.61 19.16
CA HIS A 62 10.99 -20.83 19.26
C HIS A 62 12.24 -21.61 18.81
N SER A 63 12.13 -22.92 18.58
CA SER A 63 13.24 -23.79 18.18
C SER A 63 13.50 -23.85 16.67
N VAL A 64 12.56 -23.35 15.84
CA VAL A 64 12.68 -23.38 14.38
C VAL A 64 12.33 -21.99 13.83
N PRO A 65 13.23 -21.34 13.07
CA PRO A 65 12.93 -20.07 12.42
C PRO A 65 11.73 -20.20 11.47
N ALA A 66 10.84 -19.22 11.52
CA ALA A 66 9.58 -19.22 10.78
C ALA A 66 9.72 -18.52 9.42
N PRO A 67 8.88 -18.87 8.44
CA PRO A 67 8.73 -18.06 7.22
C PRO A 67 8.15 -16.70 7.56
N ALA A 68 8.54 -15.66 6.81
CA ALA A 68 8.07 -14.31 7.04
C ALA A 68 7.42 -13.69 5.79
N ILE A 69 6.48 -12.75 6.01
CA ILE A 69 5.80 -12.03 4.93
C ILE A 69 5.83 -10.52 5.25
N ILE A 70 6.37 -9.74 4.31
CA ILE A 70 6.31 -8.28 4.35
C ILE A 70 5.00 -7.85 3.73
N VAL A 71 4.26 -6.94 4.40
CA VAL A 71 2.97 -6.44 3.93
C VAL A 71 3.05 -4.94 3.68
N GLY A 72 2.86 -4.54 2.43
CA GLY A 72 2.81 -3.14 2.00
C GLY A 72 1.37 -2.62 1.89
N HIS A 73 1.15 -1.41 2.39
CA HIS A 73 -0.14 -0.73 2.38
C HIS A 73 -0.47 -0.07 1.03
N PRO A 74 -1.75 0.28 0.75
CA PRO A 74 -2.15 1.07 -0.42
C PRO A 74 -1.41 2.41 -0.50
N MET A 75 -1.23 2.94 -1.71
CA MET A 75 -0.60 4.25 -1.89
C MET A 75 -1.38 5.35 -1.15
N GLY A 76 -0.69 6.07 -0.29
CA GLY A 76 -1.28 7.12 0.55
C GLY A 76 -1.92 6.62 1.84
N ALA A 77 -2.00 5.31 2.06
CA ALA A 77 -2.40 4.71 3.34
C ALA A 77 -1.22 4.63 4.32
N VAL A 78 -1.43 3.93 5.42
CA VAL A 78 -0.42 3.63 6.44
C VAL A 78 -0.58 2.19 6.93
N LYS A 79 0.44 1.68 7.61
CA LYS A 79 0.51 0.30 8.10
C LYS A 79 -0.65 -0.11 9.01
N GLU A 80 -1.24 0.82 9.75
CA GLU A 80 -2.36 0.57 10.69
C GLU A 80 -3.68 0.22 9.99
N GLN A 81 -3.79 0.49 8.71
CA GLN A 81 -4.99 0.22 7.91
C GLN A 81 -4.95 -1.21 7.33
N SER A 82 -5.39 -1.41 6.08
CA SER A 82 -5.51 -2.74 5.47
C SER A 82 -4.28 -3.65 5.64
N ALA A 83 -3.06 -3.09 5.62
CA ALA A 83 -1.85 -3.88 5.79
C ALA A 83 -1.82 -4.61 7.15
N MET A 84 -2.32 -3.97 8.21
CA MET A 84 -2.36 -4.58 9.54
C MET A 84 -3.35 -5.73 9.63
N LEU A 85 -4.51 -5.63 8.96
CA LEU A 85 -5.47 -6.73 8.86
C LEU A 85 -4.81 -7.97 8.22
N TYR A 86 -4.17 -7.77 7.06
CA TYR A 86 -3.49 -8.86 6.36
C TYR A 86 -2.34 -9.45 7.18
N ALA A 87 -1.54 -8.60 7.83
CA ALA A 87 -0.45 -9.04 8.69
C ALA A 87 -0.96 -9.94 9.83
N GLN A 88 -2.00 -9.54 10.54
CA GLN A 88 -2.57 -10.35 11.61
C GLN A 88 -3.17 -11.66 11.09
N LYS A 89 -3.93 -11.61 10.00
CA LYS A 89 -4.56 -12.82 9.42
C LYS A 89 -3.56 -13.83 8.88
N LEU A 90 -2.42 -13.39 8.37
CA LEU A 90 -1.33 -14.27 7.96
C LEU A 90 -0.54 -14.78 9.17
N ALA A 91 -0.35 -13.97 10.20
CA ALA A 91 0.30 -14.40 11.43
C ALA A 91 -0.51 -15.46 12.18
N GLU A 92 -1.84 -15.37 12.22
CA GLU A 92 -2.73 -16.42 12.73
C GLU A 92 -2.50 -17.78 12.04
N ARG A 93 -1.94 -17.77 10.82
CA ARG A 93 -1.64 -18.95 10.01
C ARG A 93 -0.17 -19.40 10.09
N GLY A 94 0.58 -18.84 11.04
CA GLY A 94 1.93 -19.30 11.38
C GLY A 94 3.08 -18.54 10.72
N PHE A 95 2.81 -17.45 10.00
CA PHE A 95 3.86 -16.60 9.43
C PHE A 95 4.28 -15.51 10.43
N VAL A 96 5.56 -15.18 10.47
CA VAL A 96 5.99 -13.87 10.99
C VAL A 96 5.63 -12.82 9.96
N THR A 97 4.96 -11.73 10.33
CA THR A 97 4.60 -10.70 9.35
C THR A 97 5.08 -9.32 9.77
N LEU A 98 5.39 -8.49 8.79
CA LEU A 98 5.86 -7.13 8.99
C LEU A 98 5.05 -6.17 8.10
N ALA A 99 4.11 -5.45 8.69
CA ALA A 99 3.42 -4.35 8.02
C ALA A 99 4.28 -3.09 8.11
N ILE A 100 4.66 -2.51 6.97
CA ILE A 100 5.59 -1.37 6.91
C ILE A 100 4.88 -0.08 6.49
N ASP A 101 5.29 1.06 7.05
CA ASP A 101 5.03 2.36 6.45
C ASP A 101 6.06 2.64 5.36
N LEU A 102 5.58 3.02 4.17
CA LEU A 102 6.47 3.46 3.10
C LEU A 102 7.16 4.80 3.48
N PRO A 103 8.38 5.07 2.99
CA PRO A 103 9.04 6.35 3.17
C PRO A 103 8.13 7.52 2.81
N PHE A 104 8.22 8.63 3.55
CA PHE A 104 7.38 9.84 3.45
C PHE A 104 5.94 9.69 3.97
N TRP A 105 5.51 8.48 4.40
CA TRP A 105 4.17 8.17 4.88
C TRP A 105 4.20 7.63 6.32
N GLY A 106 3.05 7.70 7.00
CA GLY A 106 2.90 7.18 8.36
C GLY A 106 3.98 7.67 9.32
N GLU A 107 4.57 6.76 10.06
CA GLU A 107 5.67 7.02 11.00
C GLU A 107 7.07 6.91 10.35
N SER A 108 7.19 6.38 9.13
CA SER A 108 8.49 6.30 8.43
C SER A 108 8.99 7.69 8.07
N GLU A 109 10.32 7.85 8.10
CA GLU A 109 10.98 9.12 7.77
C GLU A 109 10.82 9.50 6.30
N GLY A 110 11.29 10.66 5.98
CA GLY A 110 11.30 11.28 4.67
C GLY A 110 10.63 12.65 4.68
N LEU A 111 11.35 13.63 4.19
CA LEU A 111 10.90 15.02 4.04
C LEU A 111 11.15 15.50 2.61
N PRO A 112 10.28 16.35 2.08
CA PRO A 112 8.97 16.72 2.64
C PRO A 112 8.02 15.53 2.70
N ARG A 113 6.99 15.59 3.55
CA ARG A 113 6.02 14.49 3.68
C ARG A 113 5.15 14.36 2.44
N ASN A 114 4.50 13.19 2.28
CA ASN A 114 3.57 12.87 1.19
C ASN A 114 4.21 12.92 -0.21
N GLN A 115 5.53 12.74 -0.27
CA GLN A 115 6.27 12.67 -1.53
C GLN A 115 6.01 11.33 -2.24
N VAL A 116 6.03 11.37 -3.56
CA VAL A 116 6.08 10.18 -4.42
C VAL A 116 7.53 9.87 -4.78
N ALA A 117 7.97 8.66 -4.48
CA ALA A 117 9.33 8.17 -4.77
C ALA A 117 9.32 6.65 -4.98
N PRO A 118 8.87 6.16 -6.15
CA PRO A 118 8.64 4.73 -6.37
C PRO A 118 9.86 3.84 -6.15
N GLU A 119 11.06 4.32 -6.51
CA GLU A 119 12.30 3.58 -6.26
C GLU A 119 12.61 3.44 -4.76
N ILE A 120 12.36 4.50 -3.97
CA ILE A 120 12.57 4.45 -2.52
C ILE A 120 11.50 3.57 -1.86
N TYR A 121 10.29 3.50 -2.45
CA TYR A 121 9.25 2.57 -1.98
C TYR A 121 9.64 1.11 -2.26
N ALA A 122 10.22 0.81 -3.43
CA ALA A 122 10.73 -0.52 -3.72
C ALA A 122 11.88 -0.90 -2.78
N ASP A 123 12.82 0.01 -2.51
CA ASP A 123 13.91 -0.18 -1.55
C ASP A 123 13.41 -0.45 -0.12
N ALA A 124 12.26 0.11 0.27
CA ALA A 124 11.68 -0.16 1.59
C ALA A 124 11.33 -1.65 1.80
N PHE A 125 10.94 -2.36 0.75
CA PHE A 125 10.72 -3.80 0.84
C PHE A 125 12.03 -4.57 1.00
N SER A 126 13.10 -4.19 0.30
CA SER A 126 14.43 -4.77 0.49
C SER A 126 15.00 -4.50 1.89
N ALA A 127 14.81 -3.29 2.42
CA ALA A 127 15.18 -2.97 3.79
C ALA A 127 14.38 -3.79 4.83
N ALA A 128 13.11 -4.10 4.54
CA ALA A 128 12.33 -4.99 5.38
C ALA A 128 12.84 -6.45 5.32
N VAL A 129 13.35 -6.90 4.15
CA VAL A 129 14.07 -8.20 4.03
C VAL A 129 15.35 -8.19 4.88
N ASP A 130 16.13 -7.10 4.84
CA ASP A 130 17.35 -6.96 5.66
C ASP A 130 17.02 -7.09 7.14
N TYR A 131 15.99 -6.36 7.60
CA TYR A 131 15.55 -6.44 8.99
C TYR A 131 15.09 -7.84 9.40
N LEU A 132 14.21 -8.46 8.61
CA LEU A 132 13.68 -9.80 8.90
C LEU A 132 14.78 -10.86 8.82
N GLY A 133 15.66 -10.80 7.82
CA GLY A 133 16.72 -11.79 7.60
C GLY A 133 17.84 -11.76 8.63
N THR A 134 17.92 -10.70 9.46
CA THR A 134 18.88 -10.63 10.59
C THR A 134 18.29 -11.13 11.91
N ARG A 135 17.02 -11.50 11.94
CA ARG A 135 16.34 -12.02 13.13
C ARG A 135 16.58 -13.51 13.29
N GLY A 136 16.83 -13.96 14.52
CA GLY A 136 17.03 -15.40 14.81
C GLY A 136 15.74 -16.24 14.79
N ASP A 137 14.57 -15.59 14.83
CA ASP A 137 13.26 -16.24 14.79
C ASP A 137 12.64 -16.29 13.37
N VAL A 138 13.33 -15.74 12.36
CA VAL A 138 12.93 -15.74 10.95
C VAL A 138 13.88 -16.55 10.11
N ASP A 139 13.35 -17.41 9.25
CA ASP A 139 14.12 -18.09 8.22
C ASP A 139 14.32 -17.14 7.02
N ARG A 140 15.51 -16.60 6.88
CA ARG A 140 15.84 -15.61 5.86
C ARG A 140 15.74 -16.12 4.42
N ASP A 141 15.71 -17.44 4.22
CA ASP A 141 15.54 -18.06 2.91
C ASP A 141 14.06 -18.28 2.57
N ARG A 142 13.15 -17.89 3.47
CA ARG A 142 11.70 -18.09 3.37
C ARG A 142 10.94 -16.80 3.62
N ILE A 143 11.33 -15.70 2.94
CA ILE A 143 10.69 -14.40 3.03
C ILE A 143 9.85 -14.15 1.78
N GLY A 144 8.56 -13.87 1.98
CA GLY A 144 7.62 -13.44 0.94
C GLY A 144 7.21 -11.99 1.09
N VAL A 145 6.50 -11.49 0.08
CA VAL A 145 5.95 -10.13 0.09
C VAL A 145 4.50 -10.13 -0.39
N LEU A 146 3.69 -9.31 0.26
CA LEU A 146 2.31 -9.00 -0.13
C LEU A 146 2.17 -7.50 -0.34
N GLY A 147 1.84 -7.08 -1.56
CA GLY A 147 1.56 -5.69 -1.89
C GLY A 147 0.07 -5.45 -2.10
N ILE A 148 -0.51 -4.50 -1.36
CA ILE A 148 -1.92 -4.09 -1.50
C ILE A 148 -1.97 -2.80 -2.32
N CYS A 149 -2.82 -2.75 -3.35
CA CYS A 149 -3.02 -1.58 -4.22
C CYS A 149 -1.67 -1.09 -4.82
N GLY A 150 -1.27 0.15 -4.60
CA GLY A 150 0.00 0.71 -5.08
C GLY A 150 1.24 -0.09 -4.65
N SER A 151 1.21 -0.66 -3.43
CA SER A 151 2.30 -1.53 -2.96
C SER A 151 2.48 -2.81 -3.79
N GLY A 152 1.45 -3.25 -4.53
CA GLY A 152 1.61 -4.34 -5.49
C GLY A 152 2.67 -4.03 -6.55
N GLY A 153 2.61 -2.85 -7.16
CA GLY A 153 3.61 -2.40 -8.13
C GLY A 153 5.00 -2.18 -7.51
N PHE A 154 5.07 -1.67 -6.27
CA PHE A 154 6.35 -1.46 -5.58
C PHE A 154 6.99 -2.79 -5.17
N ALA A 155 6.21 -3.76 -4.67
CA ALA A 155 6.67 -5.10 -4.34
C ALA A 155 7.19 -5.87 -5.57
N ILE A 156 6.51 -5.76 -6.73
CA ILE A 156 6.99 -6.31 -8.00
C ILE A 156 8.31 -5.65 -8.40
N SER A 157 8.44 -4.32 -8.28
CA SER A 157 9.69 -3.62 -8.56
C SER A 157 10.83 -4.07 -7.65
N ALA A 158 10.59 -4.25 -6.35
CA ALA A 158 11.56 -4.80 -5.42
C ALA A 158 11.95 -6.24 -5.81
N ALA A 159 10.97 -7.09 -6.11
CA ALA A 159 11.21 -8.48 -6.45
C ALA A 159 12.05 -8.68 -7.72
N LYS A 160 12.00 -7.74 -8.69
CA LYS A 160 12.87 -7.82 -9.88
C LYS A 160 14.36 -7.72 -9.55
N ILE A 161 14.73 -7.06 -8.46
CA ILE A 161 16.11 -6.77 -8.10
C ILE A 161 16.56 -7.41 -6.78
N ASP A 162 15.61 -7.92 -5.97
CA ASP A 162 15.92 -8.60 -4.71
C ASP A 162 15.48 -10.07 -4.76
N LEU A 163 16.43 -10.95 -4.95
CA LEU A 163 16.20 -12.40 -5.07
C LEU A 163 15.81 -13.07 -3.74
N ARG A 164 15.95 -12.40 -2.62
CA ARG A 164 15.56 -12.89 -1.29
C ARG A 164 14.05 -12.90 -1.07
N LEU A 165 13.30 -12.15 -1.87
CA LEU A 165 11.84 -12.25 -1.94
C LEU A 165 11.47 -13.53 -2.71
N ARG A 166 11.06 -14.57 -1.99
CA ARG A 166 10.87 -15.93 -2.54
C ARG A 166 9.49 -16.18 -3.11
N ALA A 167 8.46 -15.50 -2.60
CA ALA A 167 7.08 -15.60 -3.07
C ALA A 167 6.43 -14.21 -3.05
N ILE A 168 5.78 -13.82 -4.12
CA ILE A 168 5.25 -12.48 -4.32
C ILE A 168 3.75 -12.54 -4.55
N ALA A 169 2.95 -11.90 -3.70
CA ALA A 169 1.53 -11.79 -3.87
C ALA A 169 1.09 -10.32 -3.97
N THR A 170 0.04 -10.05 -4.72
CA THR A 170 -0.59 -8.74 -4.82
C THR A 170 -2.10 -8.86 -4.63
N VAL A 171 -2.71 -7.86 -4.01
CA VAL A 171 -4.15 -7.77 -3.82
C VAL A 171 -4.65 -6.41 -4.30
N SER A 172 -5.69 -6.41 -5.14
CA SER A 172 -6.25 -5.19 -5.74
C SER A 172 -5.15 -4.26 -6.25
N MET A 173 -4.18 -4.80 -6.99
CA MET A 173 -2.97 -4.10 -7.39
C MET A 173 -3.26 -2.88 -8.28
N TYR A 174 -2.41 -1.85 -8.12
CA TYR A 174 -2.34 -0.70 -9.02
C TYR A 174 -0.97 -0.61 -9.68
N ASP A 175 -0.95 -0.43 -11.00
CA ASP A 175 0.18 0.21 -11.67
C ASP A 175 0.02 1.73 -11.52
N MET A 176 0.64 2.30 -10.47
CA MET A 176 0.58 3.74 -10.21
C MET A 176 1.16 4.55 -11.38
N GLY A 177 2.10 3.98 -12.12
CA GLY A 177 2.67 4.61 -13.29
C GLY A 177 1.69 4.69 -14.46
N ALA A 178 1.09 3.57 -14.85
CA ALA A 178 0.09 3.52 -15.91
C ALA A 178 -1.14 4.37 -15.55
N ALA A 179 -1.64 4.25 -14.32
CA ALA A 179 -2.77 5.06 -13.85
C ALA A 179 -2.49 6.57 -13.92
N THR A 180 -1.27 7.01 -13.59
CA THR A 180 -0.90 8.43 -13.68
C THR A 180 -0.68 8.89 -15.13
N ARG A 181 -0.11 8.02 -15.99
CA ARG A 181 0.14 8.34 -17.41
C ARG A 181 -1.11 8.33 -18.27
N HIS A 182 -1.96 7.34 -18.04
CA HIS A 182 -3.05 7.00 -18.98
C HIS A 182 -4.44 7.08 -18.34
N GLY A 183 -4.54 7.15 -17.01
CA GLY A 183 -5.81 6.99 -16.29
C GLY A 183 -6.31 5.55 -16.33
N LEU A 184 -7.42 5.28 -15.64
CA LEU A 184 -8.13 4.01 -15.72
C LEU A 184 -8.79 3.89 -17.09
N GLY A 185 -8.70 2.72 -17.70
CA GLY A 185 -9.25 2.48 -19.05
C GLY A 185 -8.70 3.44 -20.11
N HIS A 186 -7.50 3.95 -19.94
CA HIS A 186 -6.86 4.94 -20.86
C HIS A 186 -7.64 6.26 -21.00
N SER A 187 -8.27 6.73 -19.94
CA SER A 187 -9.11 7.93 -19.90
C SER A 187 -8.33 9.26 -19.98
N VAL A 188 -7.00 9.25 -19.82
CA VAL A 188 -6.15 10.46 -19.85
C VAL A 188 -5.51 10.63 -21.22
N SER A 189 -5.81 11.75 -21.89
CA SER A 189 -5.21 12.10 -23.18
C SER A 189 -3.73 12.55 -23.05
N GLY A 190 -3.00 12.56 -24.18
CA GLY A 190 -1.65 13.10 -24.24
C GLY A 190 -1.58 14.57 -23.82
N GLU A 191 -2.56 15.38 -24.22
CA GLU A 191 -2.68 16.79 -23.86
C GLU A 191 -2.89 16.99 -22.36
N GLN A 192 -3.81 16.22 -21.76
CA GLN A 192 -4.04 16.24 -20.30
C GLN A 192 -2.78 15.84 -19.54
N ARG A 193 -2.03 14.83 -20.03
CA ARG A 193 -0.74 14.43 -19.45
C ARG A 193 0.28 15.58 -19.52
N GLN A 194 0.42 16.25 -20.68
CA GLN A 194 1.31 17.40 -20.83
C GLN A 194 0.92 18.56 -19.91
N SER A 195 -0.36 18.85 -19.78
CA SER A 195 -0.86 19.86 -18.86
C SER A 195 -0.50 19.58 -17.39
N ARG A 196 -0.60 18.32 -16.95
CA ARG A 196 -0.17 17.91 -15.60
C ARG A 196 1.33 18.11 -15.40
N LEU A 197 2.16 17.77 -16.38
CA LEU A 197 3.60 17.98 -16.33
C LEU A 197 3.96 19.47 -16.28
N ALA A 198 3.32 20.29 -17.11
CA ALA A 198 3.55 21.75 -17.13
C ALA A 198 3.17 22.38 -15.79
N ARG A 199 2.02 22.00 -15.22
CA ARG A 199 1.60 22.48 -13.88
C ARG A 199 2.60 22.08 -12.80
N ALA A 200 3.10 20.85 -12.81
CA ALA A 200 4.10 20.41 -11.84
C ALA A 200 5.44 21.15 -12.02
N ALA A 201 5.86 21.41 -13.25
CA ALA A 201 7.07 22.17 -13.54
C ALA A 201 6.97 23.62 -13.04
N GLU A 202 5.86 24.29 -13.27
CA GLU A 202 5.63 25.65 -12.79
C GLU A 202 5.59 25.71 -11.25
N GLN A 203 4.89 24.76 -10.62
CA GLN A 203 4.82 24.69 -9.17
C GLN A 203 6.21 24.51 -8.53
N ARG A 204 7.16 23.83 -9.20
CA ARG A 204 8.53 23.66 -8.68
C ARG A 204 9.25 24.98 -8.45
N TYR A 205 9.03 25.99 -9.30
CA TYR A 205 9.63 27.32 -9.08
C TYR A 205 9.08 27.95 -7.79
N GLY A 206 7.77 27.83 -7.55
CA GLY A 206 7.15 28.33 -6.33
C GLY A 206 7.65 27.59 -5.08
N GLU A 207 7.76 26.27 -5.13
CA GLU A 207 8.29 25.46 -4.03
C GLU A 207 9.75 25.80 -3.72
N PHE A 208 10.56 26.01 -4.76
CA PHE A 208 11.97 26.41 -4.58
C PHE A 208 12.11 27.80 -3.95
N ALA A 209 11.25 28.75 -4.36
CA ALA A 209 11.33 30.12 -3.88
C ALA A 209 10.75 30.32 -2.47
N SER A 210 9.70 29.59 -2.09
CA SER A 210 8.93 29.83 -0.86
C SER A 210 8.88 28.64 0.10
N ALA A 211 9.40 27.48 -0.27
CA ALA A 211 9.25 26.21 0.44
C ALA A 211 7.77 25.80 0.69
N THR A 212 6.81 26.40 -0.04
CA THR A 212 5.38 26.14 0.13
C THR A 212 4.94 25.04 -0.84
N MET A 213 4.59 23.86 -0.32
CA MET A 213 4.13 22.72 -1.11
C MET A 213 2.65 22.81 -1.41
N GLN A 214 2.27 22.34 -2.60
CA GLN A 214 0.88 22.06 -2.97
C GLN A 214 0.64 20.55 -2.99
N PHE A 215 -0.58 20.17 -2.59
CA PHE A 215 -1.03 18.78 -2.59
C PHE A 215 -2.17 18.58 -3.58
N LEU A 216 -2.23 17.40 -4.13
CA LEU A 216 -3.37 16.98 -4.93
C LEU A 216 -4.54 16.67 -4.00
N ASN A 217 -5.72 17.16 -4.33
CA ASN A 217 -6.95 16.82 -3.60
C ASN A 217 -7.53 15.51 -4.16
N TYR A 218 -6.82 14.41 -3.93
CA TYR A 218 -7.23 13.09 -4.39
C TYR A 218 -8.47 12.58 -3.68
N LEU A 219 -8.56 12.90 -2.39
CA LEU A 219 -9.64 12.45 -1.55
C LEU A 219 -10.19 13.66 -0.78
N PRO A 220 -11.29 14.24 -1.25
CA PRO A 220 -11.86 15.43 -0.66
C PRO A 220 -12.36 15.17 0.76
N ALA A 221 -12.50 16.23 1.56
CA ALA A 221 -13.07 16.15 2.91
C ALA A 221 -14.54 15.70 2.86
N GLN A 222 -15.29 16.14 1.85
CA GLN A 222 -16.68 15.80 1.63
C GLN A 222 -16.95 15.46 0.16
N LEU A 223 -17.90 14.57 -0.07
CA LEU A 223 -18.37 14.22 -1.41
C LEU A 223 -19.34 15.29 -1.91
N ASP A 224 -19.34 15.50 -3.22
CA ASP A 224 -20.34 16.26 -3.95
C ASP A 224 -21.10 15.36 -4.95
N PRO A 225 -22.21 15.83 -5.54
CA PRO A 225 -22.98 15.03 -6.50
C PRO A 225 -22.20 14.60 -7.74
N GLN A 226 -21.18 15.36 -8.16
CA GLN A 226 -20.34 15.09 -9.33
C GLN A 226 -19.12 14.21 -9.02
N THR A 227 -18.87 13.89 -7.75
CA THR A 227 -17.75 13.00 -7.38
C THR A 227 -17.90 11.66 -8.08
N ASP A 228 -16.86 11.22 -8.79
CA ASP A 228 -16.84 9.96 -9.51
C ASP A 228 -16.88 8.73 -8.58
N GLU A 229 -17.31 7.58 -9.13
CA GLU A 229 -17.51 6.35 -8.37
C GLU A 229 -16.23 5.84 -7.70
N VAL A 230 -15.08 5.97 -8.35
CA VAL A 230 -13.79 5.52 -7.81
C VAL A 230 -13.40 6.36 -6.58
N THR A 231 -13.56 7.68 -6.69
CA THR A 231 -13.33 8.59 -5.55
C THR A 231 -14.31 8.30 -4.42
N ARG A 232 -15.59 8.00 -4.71
CA ARG A 232 -16.59 7.61 -3.71
C ARG A 232 -16.19 6.31 -3.00
N GLU A 233 -15.71 5.30 -3.74
CA GLU A 233 -15.27 4.03 -3.19
C GLU A 233 -14.10 4.23 -2.20
N PHE A 234 -13.09 5.02 -2.56
CA PHE A 234 -11.99 5.38 -1.67
C PHE A 234 -12.44 6.22 -0.48
N TRP A 235 -13.34 7.19 -0.71
CA TRP A 235 -13.88 8.03 0.35
C TRP A 235 -14.62 7.21 1.41
N ALA A 236 -15.44 6.25 0.97
CA ALA A 236 -16.18 5.35 1.86
C ALA A 236 -15.27 4.52 2.77
N PHE A 237 -14.03 4.30 2.38
CA PHE A 237 -13.02 3.67 3.24
C PHE A 237 -12.27 4.70 4.09
N TYR A 238 -11.61 5.66 3.46
CA TYR A 238 -10.65 6.53 4.14
C TYR A 238 -11.26 7.70 4.94
N ARG A 239 -12.49 8.07 4.67
CA ARG A 239 -13.19 9.20 5.31
C ARG A 239 -14.35 8.78 6.21
N THR A 240 -14.48 7.48 6.48
CA THR A 240 -15.48 6.90 7.38
C THR A 240 -14.81 6.03 8.43
N PRO A 241 -15.51 5.63 9.51
CA PRO A 241 -14.98 4.71 10.50
C PRO A 241 -14.50 3.37 9.95
N ARG A 242 -14.84 3.02 8.70
CA ARG A 242 -14.40 1.80 8.02
C ARG A 242 -12.87 1.68 7.98
N GLY A 243 -12.17 2.74 7.60
CA GLY A 243 -10.72 2.70 7.45
C GLY A 243 -10.03 4.04 7.76
N MET A 244 -10.76 5.04 8.28
CA MET A 244 -10.20 6.34 8.60
C MET A 244 -9.11 6.19 9.69
N HIS A 245 -7.92 6.65 9.36
CA HIS A 245 -6.81 6.72 10.29
C HIS A 245 -5.95 7.95 9.99
N VAL A 246 -5.73 8.77 11.00
CA VAL A 246 -4.90 9.97 10.91
C VAL A 246 -3.63 9.73 11.72
N PRO A 247 -2.47 9.57 11.07
CA PRO A 247 -1.20 9.39 11.78
C PRO A 247 -0.91 10.57 12.70
N LYS A 248 -0.23 10.30 13.82
CA LYS A 248 0.15 11.34 14.80
C LYS A 248 0.88 12.49 14.14
N GLY A 249 0.45 13.71 14.39
CA GLY A 249 1.02 14.94 13.83
C GLY A 249 0.65 15.19 12.36
N ARG A 250 -0.41 14.52 11.86
CA ARG A 250 -1.00 14.75 10.54
C ARG A 250 -2.41 15.29 10.66
N THR A 251 -2.94 15.81 9.56
CA THR A 251 -4.34 16.22 9.45
C THR A 251 -5.09 15.30 8.50
N LEU A 252 -6.40 15.19 8.68
CA LEU A 252 -7.25 14.34 7.84
C LEU A 252 -7.18 14.74 6.36
N GLU A 253 -7.11 16.04 6.08
CA GLU A 253 -7.08 16.59 4.72
C GLU A 253 -5.84 16.16 3.94
N LEU A 254 -4.72 15.95 4.64
CA LEU A 254 -3.46 15.52 4.00
C LEU A 254 -3.30 14.00 3.92
N THR A 255 -4.18 13.23 4.57
CA THR A 255 -4.13 11.77 4.41
C THR A 255 -4.54 11.39 2.97
N GLN A 256 -3.84 10.44 2.36
CA GLN A 256 -3.94 9.98 0.98
C GLN A 256 -3.54 11.01 -0.09
N ASN A 257 -3.47 12.30 0.22
CA ASN A 257 -3.11 13.34 -0.75
C ASN A 257 -1.59 13.41 -0.94
N ARG A 258 -1.16 13.43 -2.19
CA ARG A 258 0.25 13.43 -2.60
C ARG A 258 0.70 14.84 -2.96
N ALA A 259 1.97 15.14 -2.73
CA ALA A 259 2.57 16.40 -3.17
C ALA A 259 2.53 16.50 -4.71
N LEU A 260 1.98 17.60 -5.22
CA LEU A 260 1.71 17.81 -6.63
C LEU A 260 2.95 17.65 -7.51
N THR A 261 4.07 18.23 -7.11
CA THR A 261 5.30 18.21 -7.88
C THR A 261 5.98 16.85 -7.89
N SER A 262 5.71 16.00 -6.91
CA SER A 262 6.25 14.64 -6.85
C SER A 262 5.37 13.61 -7.54
N GLU A 263 4.07 13.86 -7.69
CA GLU A 263 3.12 12.93 -8.34
C GLU A 263 3.55 12.54 -9.75
N VAL A 264 4.12 13.49 -10.51
CA VAL A 264 4.60 13.23 -11.88
C VAL A 264 5.73 12.19 -11.95
N ARG A 265 6.38 11.86 -10.82
CA ARG A 265 7.40 10.79 -10.77
C ARG A 265 6.79 9.42 -11.07
N PHE A 266 5.50 9.22 -10.76
CA PHE A 266 4.81 8.01 -11.20
C PHE A 266 4.76 7.88 -12.72
N MET A 267 4.78 8.97 -13.48
CA MET A 267 4.81 8.89 -14.95
C MET A 267 6.08 8.20 -15.49
N ASN A 268 7.15 8.16 -14.68
CA ASN A 268 8.39 7.45 -15.02
C ASN A 268 8.50 6.09 -14.29
N PHE A 269 7.43 5.59 -13.69
CA PHE A 269 7.40 4.31 -13.01
C PHE A 269 6.70 3.26 -13.87
N TYR A 270 7.41 2.17 -14.16
CA TYR A 270 6.98 1.06 -15.02
C TYR A 270 7.19 -0.28 -14.30
N PRO A 271 6.36 -0.62 -13.31
CA PRO A 271 6.59 -1.79 -12.46
C PRO A 271 6.58 -3.11 -13.22
N PHE A 272 5.83 -3.20 -14.33
CA PHE A 272 5.67 -4.43 -15.09
C PHE A 272 6.67 -4.61 -16.23
N ASN A 273 7.54 -3.61 -16.49
CA ASN A 273 8.67 -3.84 -17.37
C ASN A 273 9.58 -4.90 -16.75
N ASP A 274 9.95 -5.89 -17.55
CA ASP A 274 10.80 -7.02 -17.14
C ASP A 274 10.24 -7.88 -15.97
N ILE A 275 8.93 -7.85 -15.74
CA ILE A 275 8.28 -8.67 -14.69
C ILE A 275 8.54 -10.17 -14.89
N GLN A 276 8.72 -10.64 -16.13
CA GLN A 276 9.06 -12.03 -16.46
C GLN A 276 10.40 -12.47 -15.85
N THR A 277 11.30 -11.55 -15.50
CA THR A 277 12.59 -11.86 -14.86
C THR A 277 12.46 -12.31 -13.40
N ILE A 278 11.29 -12.16 -12.80
CA ILE A 278 11.01 -12.66 -11.46
C ILE A 278 11.04 -14.19 -11.44
N ALA A 279 10.63 -14.83 -12.54
CA ALA A 279 10.70 -16.29 -12.64
C ALA A 279 12.12 -16.82 -12.34
N PRO A 280 12.24 -18.01 -11.70
CA PRO A 280 11.17 -18.97 -11.38
C PRO A 280 10.47 -18.73 -10.03
N ARG A 281 10.58 -17.54 -9.41
CA ARG A 281 9.86 -17.22 -8.18
C ARG A 281 8.39 -16.98 -8.46
N PRO A 282 7.49 -17.58 -7.64
CA PRO A 282 6.05 -17.57 -7.91
C PRO A 282 5.42 -16.20 -7.67
N LEU A 283 4.45 -15.88 -8.52
CA LEU A 283 3.63 -14.67 -8.45
C LEU A 283 2.14 -15.06 -8.27
N LEU A 284 1.46 -14.41 -7.31
CA LEU A 284 0.02 -14.50 -7.14
C LEU A 284 -0.62 -13.11 -7.29
N PHE A 285 -1.58 -12.99 -8.17
CA PHE A 285 -2.39 -11.79 -8.35
C PHE A 285 -3.81 -12.07 -7.88
N ILE A 286 -4.32 -11.29 -6.92
CA ILE A 286 -5.69 -11.37 -6.41
C ILE A 286 -6.41 -10.07 -6.76
N THR A 287 -7.55 -10.15 -7.40
CA THR A 287 -8.35 -8.98 -7.76
C THR A 287 -9.84 -9.27 -7.76
N GLY A 288 -10.67 -8.28 -7.47
CA GLY A 288 -12.10 -8.38 -7.61
C GLY A 288 -12.52 -8.28 -9.07
N ASP A 289 -13.55 -9.02 -9.46
CA ASP A 289 -14.08 -9.00 -10.84
C ASP A 289 -14.79 -7.66 -11.18
N ARG A 290 -15.18 -6.89 -10.14
CA ARG A 290 -15.75 -5.54 -10.25
C ARG A 290 -14.76 -4.43 -9.93
N ALA A 291 -13.51 -4.78 -9.60
CA ALA A 291 -12.51 -3.79 -9.25
C ALA A 291 -12.17 -2.90 -10.47
N HIS A 292 -12.25 -1.58 -10.29
CA HIS A 292 -11.85 -0.62 -11.32
C HIS A 292 -10.37 -0.74 -11.70
N SER A 293 -9.55 -1.35 -10.84
CA SER A 293 -8.11 -1.57 -11.03
C SER A 293 -7.75 -2.95 -11.60
N ARG A 294 -8.73 -3.80 -11.91
CA ARG A 294 -8.48 -5.18 -12.34
C ARG A 294 -7.55 -5.28 -13.56
N GLU A 295 -7.62 -4.29 -14.45
CA GLU A 295 -6.78 -4.21 -15.65
C GLU A 295 -5.28 -4.32 -15.34
N PHE A 296 -4.83 -3.79 -14.20
CA PHE A 296 -3.42 -3.86 -13.82
C PHE A 296 -2.99 -5.26 -13.39
N SER A 297 -3.86 -5.99 -12.69
CA SER A 297 -3.59 -7.40 -12.36
C SER A 297 -3.60 -8.28 -13.60
N GLU A 298 -4.52 -8.05 -14.53
CA GLU A 298 -4.59 -8.75 -15.82
C GLU A 298 -3.33 -8.48 -16.67
N ASP A 299 -2.86 -7.22 -16.74
CA ASP A 299 -1.67 -6.86 -17.52
C ASP A 299 -0.40 -7.46 -16.91
N ALA A 300 -0.23 -7.38 -15.59
CA ALA A 300 0.90 -7.98 -14.89
C ALA A 300 0.92 -9.50 -15.07
N TYR A 301 -0.24 -10.17 -14.89
CA TYR A 301 -0.35 -11.61 -15.10
C TYR A 301 0.01 -12.01 -16.53
N ARG A 302 -0.47 -11.27 -17.54
CA ARG A 302 -0.16 -11.55 -18.95
C ARG A 302 1.35 -11.46 -19.24
N ARG A 303 2.05 -10.49 -18.64
CA ARG A 303 3.49 -10.24 -18.87
C ARG A 303 4.41 -11.14 -18.03
N ALA A 304 3.96 -11.56 -16.86
CA ALA A 304 4.76 -12.42 -15.99
C ALA A 304 5.03 -13.78 -16.62
N ALA A 305 6.20 -14.36 -16.34
CA ALA A 305 6.51 -15.75 -16.66
C ALA A 305 6.02 -16.71 -15.54
N GLU A 306 6.01 -18.00 -15.83
CA GLU A 306 5.65 -19.04 -14.86
C GLU A 306 6.73 -19.21 -13.76
N PRO A 307 6.35 -19.63 -12.54
CA PRO A 307 4.98 -19.91 -12.10
C PRO A 307 4.19 -18.64 -11.68
N LYS A 308 2.95 -18.53 -12.11
CA LYS A 308 2.05 -17.43 -11.80
C LYS A 308 0.61 -17.88 -11.62
N GLU A 309 -0.11 -17.23 -10.75
CA GLU A 309 -1.53 -17.50 -10.46
C GLU A 309 -2.33 -16.20 -10.51
N LEU A 310 -3.55 -16.25 -11.03
CA LEU A 310 -4.52 -15.15 -10.98
C LEU A 310 -5.80 -15.66 -10.31
N ALA A 311 -6.14 -15.05 -9.18
CA ALA A 311 -7.33 -15.37 -8.41
C ALA A 311 -8.36 -14.24 -8.48
N TRP A 312 -9.52 -14.54 -9.04
CA TRP A 312 -10.67 -13.64 -9.09
C TRP A 312 -11.51 -13.75 -7.82
N VAL A 313 -11.93 -12.61 -7.28
CA VAL A 313 -12.89 -12.57 -6.17
C VAL A 313 -14.23 -12.08 -6.71
N PRO A 314 -15.22 -12.97 -6.85
CA PRO A 314 -16.52 -12.64 -7.43
C PRO A 314 -17.23 -11.54 -6.63
N GLY A 315 -17.76 -10.54 -7.32
CA GLY A 315 -18.54 -9.45 -6.76
C GLY A 315 -17.75 -8.39 -6.01
N ALA A 316 -16.43 -8.56 -5.83
CA ALA A 316 -15.60 -7.60 -5.09
C ALA A 316 -15.19 -6.42 -5.97
N GLY A 317 -15.32 -5.20 -5.41
CA GLY A 317 -14.69 -3.98 -5.89
C GLY A 317 -13.22 -3.90 -5.46
N HIS A 318 -12.57 -2.77 -5.77
CA HIS A 318 -11.17 -2.56 -5.42
C HIS A 318 -10.95 -2.48 -3.90
N VAL A 319 -11.71 -1.62 -3.23
CA VAL A 319 -11.57 -1.34 -1.80
C VAL A 319 -12.20 -2.45 -0.94
N ASP A 320 -13.06 -3.28 -1.50
CA ASP A 320 -13.62 -4.43 -0.78
C ASP A 320 -12.52 -5.38 -0.29
N LEU A 321 -11.45 -5.53 -1.07
CA LEU A 321 -10.30 -6.36 -0.68
C LEU A 321 -9.31 -5.65 0.25
N TYR A 322 -9.63 -4.46 0.74
CA TYR A 322 -8.85 -3.82 1.80
C TYR A 322 -9.20 -4.35 3.18
N ASP A 323 -10.49 -4.62 3.44
CA ASP A 323 -10.97 -4.88 4.78
C ASP A 323 -12.17 -5.82 4.89
N ARG A 324 -12.84 -6.18 3.79
CA ARG A 324 -13.99 -7.08 3.85
C ARG A 324 -13.50 -8.52 4.05
N ALA A 325 -13.35 -8.89 5.32
CA ALA A 325 -12.74 -10.16 5.73
C ALA A 325 -13.47 -11.39 5.15
N GLY A 326 -14.77 -11.29 4.87
CA GLY A 326 -15.56 -12.34 4.25
C GLY A 326 -15.31 -12.52 2.75
N LEU A 327 -14.81 -11.49 2.05
CA LEU A 327 -14.50 -11.55 0.61
C LEU A 327 -13.03 -11.88 0.35
N ILE A 328 -12.12 -11.45 1.22
CA ILE A 328 -10.68 -11.69 1.04
C ILE A 328 -10.41 -13.20 1.02
N PRO A 329 -9.78 -13.75 -0.04
CA PRO A 329 -9.58 -15.18 -0.18
C PRO A 329 -8.38 -15.67 0.65
N TRP A 330 -8.54 -15.65 1.99
CA TRP A 330 -7.50 -15.99 2.95
C TRP A 330 -6.84 -17.35 2.72
N ASN A 331 -7.65 -18.35 2.31
CA ASN A 331 -7.13 -19.69 2.07
C ASN A 331 -6.24 -19.74 0.81
N THR A 332 -6.61 -19.06 -0.26
CA THR A 332 -5.78 -18.94 -1.46
C THR A 332 -4.45 -18.28 -1.12
N LEU A 333 -4.50 -17.15 -0.43
CA LEU A 333 -3.32 -16.38 -0.05
C LEU A 333 -2.39 -17.18 0.89
N SER A 334 -2.94 -17.78 1.94
CA SER A 334 -2.13 -18.55 2.90
C SER A 334 -1.58 -19.83 2.29
N SER A 335 -2.35 -20.54 1.46
CA SER A 335 -1.89 -21.74 0.76
C SER A 335 -0.76 -21.44 -0.23
N PHE A 336 -0.83 -20.30 -0.94
CA PHE A 336 0.25 -19.84 -1.79
C PHE A 336 1.55 -19.67 -1.01
N PHE A 337 1.54 -18.90 0.07
CA PHE A 337 2.74 -18.69 0.88
C PHE A 337 3.21 -19.98 1.58
N THR A 338 2.30 -20.83 2.07
CA THR A 338 2.67 -22.10 2.68
C THR A 338 3.41 -23.01 1.70
N ARG A 339 2.94 -23.10 0.45
CA ARG A 339 3.54 -23.91 -0.61
C ARG A 339 4.94 -23.39 -1.01
N HIS A 340 5.05 -22.09 -1.20
CA HIS A 340 6.22 -21.48 -1.80
C HIS A 340 7.25 -20.95 -0.81
N LEU A 341 6.91 -20.92 0.47
CA LEU A 341 7.84 -20.67 1.59
C LEU A 341 8.01 -21.94 2.44
N ALA A 342 7.74 -23.13 1.89
CA ALA A 342 8.08 -24.39 2.53
C ALA A 342 9.61 -24.52 2.67
N PRO A 343 10.12 -25.23 3.70
CA PRO A 343 11.55 -25.54 3.79
C PRO A 343 12.02 -26.24 2.51
N VAL A 344 13.18 -25.84 2.01
CA VAL A 344 13.83 -26.60 0.94
C VAL A 344 14.37 -27.87 1.58
N GLY A 345 13.86 -29.04 1.14
CA GLY A 345 14.28 -30.36 1.62
C GLY A 345 15.73 -30.68 1.27
#